data_0c266350b42ce9fe08f40ba1ce9290cf
#
_entry.id   0c266350b42ce9fe08f40ba1ce9290cf
#
_cell.length_a   1.000
_cell.length_b   1.000
_cell.length_c   1.000
_cell.angle_alpha   90.00
_cell.angle_beta   90.00
_cell.angle_gamma   90.00
#
_symmetry.space_group_name_H-M   'P 1'
#
loop_
_entity.id
_entity.type
_entity.pdbx_description
1 polymer ?
#
loop_
_entity_poly.entity_id
_entity_poly.type
_entity_poly.pdbx_seq_one_letter_code
_entity_poly.pdbx_strand_id
1 'polypeptide(L)'
;MATTIGIDLGGSHALAAAVDESGAILEQSGHDITDHDFAKVVDTIAKAVGDVRATSAGKSATAIGIGSPGNIDLVTGAIRYSPNFGWRDEPLGAKLAEVLGAPVFV
;
A
#
# COMPACT_ATOMS: atom_id res chain seq x y z
N MET A 1 -5.30 -9.33 -19.47
CA MET A 1 -4.00 -8.92 -18.87
C MET A 1 -4.19 -8.60 -17.41
N ALA A 2 -3.35 -9.16 -16.59
CA ALA A 2 -3.42 -8.90 -15.15
C ALA A 2 -2.73 -7.58 -14.81
N THR A 3 -3.44 -6.72 -14.10
CA THR A 3 -2.90 -5.48 -13.54
C THR A 3 -2.86 -5.60 -12.04
N THR A 4 -1.78 -5.12 -11.43
CA THR A 4 -1.57 -5.13 -9.99
C THR A 4 -1.38 -3.70 -9.51
N ILE A 5 -1.84 -3.39 -8.30
CA ILE A 5 -1.47 -2.14 -7.65
C ILE A 5 -0.30 -2.42 -6.73
N GLY A 6 0.80 -1.72 -6.96
CA GLY A 6 1.96 -1.71 -6.08
C GLY A 6 1.96 -0.47 -5.22
N ILE A 7 2.29 -0.62 -3.94
CA ILE A 7 2.40 0.50 -3.00
C ILE A 7 3.82 0.54 -2.47
N ASP A 8 4.45 1.69 -2.55
CA ASP A 8 5.74 1.95 -1.94
C ASP A 8 5.53 2.89 -0.75
N LEU A 9 5.70 2.36 0.46
CA LEU A 9 5.50 3.09 1.69
C LEU A 9 6.85 3.49 2.28
N GLY A 10 7.13 4.78 2.28
CA GLY A 10 8.29 5.36 2.96
C GLY A 10 7.85 6.16 4.18
N GLY A 11 8.82 6.67 4.96
CA GLY A 11 8.53 7.42 6.18
C GLY A 11 7.88 8.78 5.95
N SER A 12 7.99 9.34 4.75
CA SER A 12 7.45 10.67 4.42
C SER A 12 6.52 10.67 3.20
N HIS A 13 6.31 9.52 2.57
CA HIS A 13 5.61 9.46 1.30
C HIS A 13 5.02 8.08 1.06
N ALA A 14 3.81 8.03 0.51
CA ALA A 14 3.19 6.80 0.03
C ALA A 14 2.89 6.95 -1.46
N LEU A 15 3.34 6.01 -2.27
CA LEU A 15 3.13 5.99 -3.72
C LEU A 15 2.36 4.72 -4.10
N ALA A 16 1.25 4.88 -4.81
CA ALA A 16 0.52 3.76 -5.39
C ALA A 16 0.64 3.81 -6.92
N ALA A 17 0.78 2.66 -7.54
CA ALA A 17 0.92 2.56 -9.00
C ALA A 17 0.16 1.35 -9.53
N ALA A 18 -0.50 1.51 -10.67
CA ALA A 18 -1.03 0.39 -11.44
C ALA A 18 0.08 -0.12 -12.36
N VAL A 19 0.38 -1.41 -12.28
CA VAL A 19 1.49 -2.03 -12.97
C VAL A 19 0.97 -3.21 -13.78
N ASP A 20 1.38 -3.31 -15.04
CA ASP A 20 1.00 -4.44 -15.90
C ASP A 20 1.93 -5.64 -15.73
N GLU A 21 1.68 -6.71 -16.47
CA GLU A 21 2.46 -7.95 -16.40
C GLU A 21 3.94 -7.77 -16.76
N SER A 22 4.28 -6.77 -17.56
CA SER A 22 5.66 -6.50 -17.95
C SER A 22 6.42 -5.67 -16.92
N GLY A 23 5.73 -5.18 -15.88
CA GLY A 23 6.30 -4.27 -14.89
C GLY A 23 6.19 -2.81 -15.28
N ALA A 24 5.48 -2.47 -16.36
CA ALA A 24 5.29 -1.09 -16.76
C ALA A 24 4.29 -0.39 -15.86
N ILE A 25 4.62 0.82 -15.44
CA ILE A 25 3.73 1.68 -14.63
C ILE A 25 2.75 2.37 -15.58
N LEU A 26 1.46 2.08 -15.41
CA LEU A 26 0.39 2.63 -16.24
C LEU A 26 -0.19 3.91 -15.67
N GLU A 27 -0.32 3.99 -14.35
CA GLU A 27 -0.80 5.16 -13.61
C GLU A 27 -0.17 5.16 -12.23
N GLN A 28 -0.02 6.34 -11.62
CA GLN A 28 0.49 6.43 -10.26
C GLN A 28 -0.07 7.66 -9.55
N SER A 29 -0.10 7.58 -8.23
CA SER A 29 -0.47 8.69 -7.35
C SER A 29 0.32 8.61 -6.06
N GLY A 30 0.83 9.76 -5.60
CA GLY A 30 1.61 9.86 -4.36
C GLY A 30 1.01 10.88 -3.41
N HIS A 31 1.14 10.62 -2.13
CA HIS A 31 0.73 11.53 -1.06
C HIS A 31 1.80 11.60 0.02
N ASP A 32 2.00 12.80 0.57
CA ASP A 32 2.93 13.01 1.67
C ASP A 32 2.39 12.41 2.97
N ILE A 33 3.30 11.88 3.77
CA ILE A 33 3.01 11.41 5.12
C ILE A 33 3.63 12.39 6.10
N THR A 34 2.79 13.06 6.88
CA THR A 34 3.22 14.06 7.87
C THR A 34 2.99 13.59 9.30
N ASP A 35 2.16 12.56 9.49
CA ASP A 35 1.86 11.98 10.80
C ASP A 35 2.01 10.47 10.70
N HIS A 36 2.78 9.89 11.60
CA HIS A 36 3.10 8.46 11.60
C HIS A 36 2.07 7.63 12.39
N ASP A 37 0.98 8.21 12.85
CA ASP A 37 -0.11 7.44 13.45
C ASP A 37 -0.59 6.39 12.46
N PHE A 38 -0.71 5.14 12.91
CA PHE A 38 -1.03 4.01 12.03
C PHE A 38 -2.31 4.24 11.21
N ALA A 39 -3.39 4.67 11.88
CA ALA A 39 -4.66 4.91 11.19
C ALA A 39 -4.55 6.00 10.13
N LYS A 40 -3.78 7.05 10.40
CA LYS A 40 -3.56 8.15 9.44
C LYS A 40 -2.72 7.72 8.25
N VAL A 41 -1.72 6.89 8.48
CA VAL A 41 -0.91 6.33 7.38
C VAL A 41 -1.77 5.41 6.51
N VAL A 42 -2.61 4.57 7.11
CA VAL A 42 -3.56 3.72 6.38
C VAL A 42 -4.50 4.58 5.52
N ASP A 43 -5.01 5.67 6.05
CA ASP A 43 -5.88 6.59 5.29
C ASP A 43 -5.13 7.21 4.09
N THR A 44 -3.88 7.59 4.29
CA THR A 44 -3.05 8.15 3.21
C THR A 44 -2.83 7.13 2.10
N ILE A 45 -2.53 5.89 2.46
CA ILE A 45 -2.39 4.78 1.50
C ILE A 45 -3.71 4.58 0.75
N ALA A 46 -4.83 4.57 1.46
CA ALA A 46 -6.15 4.39 0.86
C ALA A 46 -6.48 5.50 -0.16
N LYS A 47 -6.07 6.74 0.11
CA LYS A 47 -6.23 7.84 -0.85
C LYS A 47 -5.42 7.62 -2.12
N ALA A 48 -4.17 7.22 -1.98
CA ALA A 48 -3.30 6.96 -3.13
C ALA A 48 -3.85 5.81 -3.98
N VAL A 49 -4.28 4.72 -3.35
CA VAL A 49 -4.89 3.59 -4.04
C VAL A 49 -6.22 4.00 -4.69
N GLY A 50 -7.03 4.79 -4.00
CA GLY A 50 -8.30 5.31 -4.54
C GLY A 50 -8.10 6.13 -5.81
N ASP A 51 -7.08 7.00 -5.84
CA ASP A 51 -6.74 7.79 -7.02
C ASP A 51 -6.38 6.89 -8.20
N VAL A 52 -5.58 5.86 -7.96
CA VAL A 52 -5.18 4.90 -9.02
C VAL A 52 -6.36 4.06 -9.48
N ARG A 53 -7.21 3.60 -8.56
CA ARG A 53 -8.42 2.83 -8.88
C ARG A 53 -9.46 3.62 -9.67
N ALA A 54 -9.42 4.94 -9.59
CA ALA A 54 -10.28 5.81 -10.38
C ALA A 54 -9.87 5.87 -11.86
N THR A 55 -8.66 5.43 -12.19
CA THR A 55 -8.18 5.37 -13.58
C THR A 55 -8.61 4.08 -14.26
N SER A 56 -8.64 4.06 -15.59
CA SER A 56 -8.96 2.86 -16.37
C SER A 56 -8.02 1.71 -16.05
N ALA A 57 -6.73 1.98 -15.93
CA ALA A 57 -5.72 0.98 -15.62
C ALA A 57 -5.89 0.41 -14.21
N GLY A 58 -6.09 1.26 -13.22
CA GLY A 58 -6.24 0.85 -11.83
C GLY A 58 -7.54 0.09 -11.55
N LYS A 59 -8.58 0.38 -12.31
CA LYS A 59 -9.88 -0.29 -12.19
C LYS A 59 -9.82 -1.79 -12.42
N SER A 60 -8.91 -2.23 -13.28
CA SER A 60 -8.75 -3.65 -13.62
C SER A 60 -7.80 -4.40 -12.69
N ALA A 61 -7.22 -3.75 -11.68
CA ALA A 61 -6.27 -4.38 -10.78
C ALA A 61 -6.93 -5.48 -9.94
N THR A 62 -6.28 -6.65 -9.89
CA THR A 62 -6.80 -7.84 -9.19
C THR A 62 -6.10 -8.13 -7.88
N ALA A 63 -4.94 -7.51 -7.63
CA ALA A 63 -4.17 -7.72 -6.41
C ALA A 63 -3.44 -6.45 -6.03
N ILE A 64 -3.09 -6.34 -4.74
CA ILE A 64 -2.37 -5.20 -4.19
C ILE A 64 -1.15 -5.72 -3.44
N GLY A 65 0.03 -5.19 -3.78
CA GLY A 65 1.26 -5.47 -3.06
C GLY A 65 1.80 -4.19 -2.43
N ILE A 66 2.41 -4.31 -1.26
CA ILE A 66 2.99 -3.15 -0.57
C ILE A 66 4.39 -3.47 -0.06
N GLY A 67 5.34 -2.58 -0.37
CA GLY A 67 6.65 -2.54 0.25
C GLY A 67 6.62 -1.56 1.41
N SER A 68 7.00 -2.00 2.60
CA SER A 68 7.00 -1.19 3.81
C SER A 68 8.34 -1.31 4.52
N PRO A 69 8.85 -0.22 5.12
CA PRO A 69 10.05 -0.32 5.94
C PRO A 69 9.73 -1.06 7.25
N GLY A 70 10.70 -1.81 7.74
CA GLY A 70 10.60 -2.48 9.03
C GLY A 70 10.66 -3.99 8.93
N ASN A 71 10.46 -4.63 10.07
CA ASN A 71 10.48 -6.07 10.22
C ASN A 71 9.05 -6.61 10.05
N ILE A 72 8.83 -7.41 9.02
CA ILE A 72 7.51 -7.85 8.61
C ILE A 72 7.31 -9.33 8.93
N ASP A 73 6.15 -9.67 9.49
CA ASP A 73 5.71 -11.04 9.61
C ASP A 73 5.17 -11.51 8.26
N LEU A 74 5.89 -12.41 7.59
CA LEU A 74 5.54 -12.85 6.24
C LEU A 74 4.26 -13.69 6.18
N VAL A 75 3.83 -14.23 7.31
CA VAL A 75 2.59 -15.02 7.37
C VAL A 75 1.37 -14.13 7.53
N THR A 76 1.42 -13.16 8.44
CA THR A 76 0.27 -12.31 8.78
C THR A 76 0.27 -10.97 8.03
N GLY A 77 1.41 -10.53 7.49
CA GLY A 77 1.56 -9.20 6.90
C GLY A 77 1.62 -8.08 7.93
N ALA A 78 1.80 -8.42 9.20
CA ALA A 78 1.92 -7.41 10.26
C ALA A 78 3.32 -6.81 10.29
N ILE A 79 3.40 -5.53 10.64
CA ILE A 79 4.67 -4.86 10.89
C ILE A 79 5.03 -5.09 12.36
N ARG A 80 6.00 -5.97 12.62
CA ARG A 80 6.43 -6.26 13.98
C ARG A 80 7.15 -5.08 14.62
N TYR A 81 7.99 -4.42 13.86
CA TYR A 81 8.70 -3.23 14.32
C TYR A 81 9.15 -2.40 13.12
N SER A 82 8.90 -1.11 13.19
CA SER A 82 9.40 -0.15 12.21
C SER A 82 9.92 1.10 12.92
N PRO A 83 11.25 1.30 12.98
CA PRO A 83 11.80 2.51 13.58
C PRO A 83 11.44 3.77 12.78
N ASN A 84 11.20 3.65 11.47
CA ASN A 84 10.81 4.77 10.62
C ASN A 84 9.48 5.40 11.07
N PHE A 85 8.53 4.56 11.53
CA PHE A 85 7.21 4.99 11.98
C PHE A 85 7.04 4.94 13.49
N GLY A 86 7.91 4.23 14.19
CA GLY A 86 7.75 3.96 15.60
C GLY A 86 6.66 2.91 15.89
N TRP A 87 6.30 2.10 14.91
CA TRP A 87 5.27 1.08 15.06
C TRP A 87 5.80 -0.21 15.68
N ARG A 88 4.91 -0.88 16.43
CA ARG A 88 5.12 -2.24 16.95
C ARG A 88 3.84 -3.04 16.74
N ASP A 89 3.98 -4.23 16.16
CA ASP A 89 2.87 -5.20 15.99
C ASP A 89 1.63 -4.59 15.32
N GLU A 90 1.83 -3.74 14.31
CA GLU A 90 0.73 -3.13 13.59
C GLU A 90 0.25 -4.03 12.44
N PRO A 91 -1.05 -4.34 12.36
CA PRO A 91 -1.59 -5.28 11.37
C PRO A 91 -1.80 -4.61 10.01
N LEU A 92 -0.72 -4.17 9.37
CA LEU A 92 -0.79 -3.39 8.13
C LEU A 92 -1.52 -4.12 7.00
N GLY A 93 -1.13 -5.37 6.71
CA GLY A 93 -1.73 -6.13 5.61
C GLY A 93 -3.22 -6.38 5.83
N ALA A 94 -3.60 -6.82 7.03
CA ALA A 94 -5.00 -7.10 7.37
C ALA A 94 -5.86 -5.84 7.35
N LYS A 95 -5.33 -4.73 7.87
CA LYS A 95 -6.06 -3.46 7.90
C LYS A 95 -6.26 -2.90 6.50
N LEU A 96 -5.24 -2.95 5.66
CA LEU A 96 -5.35 -2.52 4.27
C LEU A 96 -6.33 -3.39 3.48
N ALA A 97 -6.29 -4.72 3.67
CA ALA A 97 -7.24 -5.62 3.01
C ALA A 97 -8.68 -5.28 3.38
N GLU A 98 -8.93 -4.96 4.66
CA GLU A 98 -10.24 -4.53 5.14
C GLU A 98 -10.68 -3.21 4.49
N VAL A 99 -9.80 -2.20 4.53
CA VAL A 99 -10.11 -0.85 4.04
C VAL A 99 -10.25 -0.84 2.52
N LEU A 100 -9.39 -1.56 1.81
CA LEU A 100 -9.38 -1.57 0.34
C LEU A 100 -10.31 -2.62 -0.27
N GLY A 101 -10.82 -3.55 0.54
CA GLY A 101 -11.73 -4.60 0.08
C GLY A 101 -11.10 -5.57 -0.90
N ALA A 102 -9.80 -5.84 -0.78
CA ALA A 102 -9.05 -6.71 -1.68
C ALA A 102 -7.88 -7.36 -0.94
N PRO A 103 -7.37 -8.51 -1.43
CA PRO A 103 -6.17 -9.12 -0.84
C PRO A 103 -4.97 -8.18 -0.95
N VAL A 104 -4.20 -8.07 0.14
CA VAL A 104 -2.99 -7.25 0.18
C VAL A 104 -1.81 -8.12 0.61
N PHE A 105 -0.74 -8.09 -0.17
CA PHE A 105 0.50 -8.82 0.08
C PHE A 105 1.60 -7.84 0.51
N VAL A 106 2.12 -8.04 1.69
CA VAL A 106 3.16 -7.16 2.28
C VAL A 106 4.54 -7.73 2.06
#